data_19b25407f3d6aafeef58eb7192dea9bf
#
_entry.id   19b25407f3d6aafeef58eb7192dea9bf
#
_cell.length_a   1.000
_cell.length_b   1.000
_cell.length_c   1.000
_cell.angle_alpha   90.00
_cell.angle_beta   90.00
_cell.angle_gamma   90.00
#
_symmetry.space_group_name_H-M   'P 1'
#
loop_
_entity.id
_entity.type
_entity.pdbx_description
1 polymer ?
#
loop_
_entity_poly.entity_id
_entity_poly.type
_entity_poly.pdbx_seq_one_letter_code
_entity_poly.pdbx_strand_id
1 'polypeptide(L)'
;MKRFQIVNQTIGSDPEFCGINKETGRIVSVIDKIPGTKREEHSIGNGCTIQVDNVNCEFTIPPTNNLDEFLDFINYCVDKGNKMLDSHNIVLGTMSSNSYDPIEIEHPVAKKFGCEPSFDAFNQSIARVGKPKDKCLRSAGFHLHVGFKDNDSLELSSEDIFNFVLCCDLFLGLPSIFIDKDKDRRSLYGSPSNFRYKKVGDVHIIEYRSLGGNLLYNNITISYCWDQLHKAIEYFNSGDLYEMEKDIKEIRNIIETSDKEKGFQYIEKYGIELPNFTVDKNQFVFDKSDIYASELCY
;
A
#
# COMPACT_ATOMS: atom_id res chain seq x y z
N MET A 1 -27.83 -7.33 17.72
CA MET A 1 -27.45 -8.46 16.87
C MET A 1 -25.96 -8.71 17.06
N LYS A 2 -25.49 -9.99 17.06
CA LYS A 2 -24.05 -10.25 16.96
C LYS A 2 -23.60 -9.84 15.56
N ARG A 3 -22.51 -9.06 15.47
CA ARG A 3 -21.88 -8.66 14.21
C ARG A 3 -20.62 -9.49 13.99
N PHE A 4 -20.23 -9.65 12.72
CA PHE A 4 -18.94 -10.26 12.38
C PHE A 4 -17.80 -9.43 13.00
N GLN A 5 -16.77 -10.12 13.49
CA GLN A 5 -15.59 -9.49 14.06
C GLN A 5 -14.33 -10.13 13.46
N ILE A 6 -13.34 -9.32 13.15
CA ILE A 6 -12.02 -9.77 12.72
C ILE A 6 -11.20 -10.04 13.98
N VAL A 7 -10.88 -11.31 14.22
CA VAL A 7 -10.08 -11.76 15.37
C VAL A 7 -8.99 -12.70 14.93
N ASN A 8 -7.91 -12.78 15.70
CA ASN A 8 -6.74 -13.61 15.39
C ASN A 8 -6.19 -13.38 13.97
N GLN A 9 -6.23 -12.13 13.53
CA GLN A 9 -5.78 -11.75 12.20
C GLN A 9 -4.26 -11.86 12.05
N THR A 10 -3.85 -12.09 10.81
CA THR A 10 -2.47 -11.94 10.36
C THR A 10 -2.41 -10.85 9.30
N ILE A 11 -1.28 -10.15 9.23
CA ILE A 11 -1.05 -9.07 8.27
C ILE A 11 0.09 -9.48 7.36
N GLY A 12 -0.14 -9.46 6.06
CA GLY A 12 0.84 -9.62 5.00
C GLY A 12 0.91 -8.37 4.13
N SER A 13 1.81 -8.36 3.17
CA SER A 13 1.93 -7.26 2.21
C SER A 13 2.59 -7.71 0.92
N ASP A 14 2.35 -6.94 -0.15
CA ASP A 14 3.05 -6.97 -1.42
C ASP A 14 3.69 -5.60 -1.71
N PRO A 15 4.77 -5.21 -0.97
CA PRO A 15 5.39 -3.90 -1.11
C PRO A 15 6.11 -3.75 -2.47
N GLU A 16 5.87 -2.61 -3.14
CA GLU A 16 6.41 -2.31 -4.46
C GLU A 16 7.46 -1.19 -4.38
N PHE A 17 8.59 -1.37 -5.09
CA PHE A 17 9.72 -0.44 -5.13
C PHE A 17 10.13 -0.14 -6.57
N CYS A 18 10.59 1.09 -6.83
CA CYS A 18 11.23 1.43 -8.10
C CYS A 18 12.74 1.13 -8.07
N GLY A 19 13.35 0.97 -9.25
CA GLY A 19 14.81 1.01 -9.38
C GLY A 19 15.31 2.45 -9.49
N ILE A 20 16.42 2.77 -8.81
CA ILE A 20 17.13 4.05 -8.91
C ILE A 20 18.57 3.78 -9.34
N ASN A 21 19.00 4.38 -10.43
CA ASN A 21 20.38 4.32 -10.86
C ASN A 21 21.27 5.13 -9.91
N LYS A 22 22.27 4.49 -9.30
CA LYS A 22 23.11 5.08 -8.24
C LYS A 22 23.96 6.27 -8.70
N GLU A 23 24.33 6.31 -9.98
CA GLU A 23 25.17 7.40 -10.51
C GLU A 23 24.34 8.63 -10.88
N THR A 24 23.19 8.40 -11.49
CA THR A 24 22.39 9.49 -12.06
C THR A 24 21.22 9.92 -11.17
N GLY A 25 20.86 9.11 -10.15
CA GLY A 25 19.66 9.32 -9.33
C GLY A 25 18.34 9.15 -10.10
N ARG A 26 18.39 8.69 -11.37
CA ARG A 26 17.19 8.53 -12.19
C ARG A 26 16.47 7.23 -11.87
N ILE A 27 15.15 7.27 -11.93
CA ILE A 27 14.32 6.07 -11.84
C ILE A 27 14.47 5.27 -13.12
N VAL A 28 14.70 3.97 -12.98
CA VAL A 28 14.94 3.00 -14.07
C VAL A 28 14.13 1.75 -13.86
N SER A 29 13.84 1.04 -14.95
CA SER A 29 13.15 -0.25 -14.91
C SER A 29 14.04 -1.35 -14.32
N VAL A 30 13.44 -2.25 -13.53
CA VAL A 30 14.11 -3.46 -13.03
C VAL A 30 13.85 -4.69 -13.88
N ILE A 31 13.15 -4.56 -15.01
CA ILE A 31 12.92 -5.66 -15.96
C ILE A 31 14.26 -6.26 -16.39
N ASP A 32 14.34 -7.59 -16.46
CA ASP A 32 15.55 -8.39 -16.78
C ASP A 32 16.73 -8.21 -15.81
N LYS A 33 16.53 -7.51 -14.68
CA LYS A 33 17.56 -7.28 -13.66
C LYS A 33 17.29 -8.00 -12.34
N ILE A 34 16.02 -8.39 -12.12
CA ILE A 34 15.60 -9.26 -11.02
C ILE A 34 14.84 -10.46 -11.55
N PRO A 35 14.85 -11.59 -10.84
CA PRO A 35 14.07 -12.78 -11.21
C PRO A 35 12.58 -12.61 -10.84
N GLY A 36 11.77 -13.56 -11.32
CA GLY A 36 10.35 -13.65 -11.00
C GLY A 36 9.45 -12.85 -11.93
N THR A 37 8.25 -13.33 -12.08
CA THR A 37 7.16 -12.71 -12.87
C THR A 37 5.86 -12.86 -12.11
N LYS A 38 4.81 -12.13 -12.50
CA LYS A 38 3.45 -12.28 -11.91
C LYS A 38 2.87 -13.69 -11.97
N ARG A 39 3.39 -14.57 -12.83
CA ARG A 39 2.95 -15.96 -12.95
C ARG A 39 3.79 -16.92 -12.13
N GLU A 40 5.03 -16.57 -11.88
CA GLU A 40 6.00 -17.40 -11.21
C GLU A 40 6.93 -16.50 -10.39
N GLU A 41 6.56 -16.28 -9.14
CA GLU A 41 7.35 -15.53 -8.19
C GLU A 41 8.63 -16.29 -7.84
N HIS A 42 9.72 -15.55 -7.64
CA HIS A 42 11.00 -16.14 -7.27
C HIS A 42 11.21 -16.10 -5.76
N SER A 43 11.43 -17.26 -5.13
CA SER A 43 11.71 -17.32 -3.69
C SER A 43 13.08 -16.74 -3.36
N ILE A 44 13.11 -15.85 -2.37
CA ILE A 44 14.34 -15.21 -1.86
C ILE A 44 14.71 -15.67 -0.46
N GLY A 45 13.96 -16.62 0.11
CA GLY A 45 14.12 -17.15 1.47
C GLY A 45 13.17 -16.50 2.48
N ASN A 46 13.14 -17.03 3.70
CA ASN A 46 12.29 -16.58 4.81
C ASN A 46 10.78 -16.51 4.45
N GLY A 47 10.32 -17.32 3.49
CA GLY A 47 8.94 -17.26 3.00
C GLY A 47 8.64 -16.07 2.08
N CYS A 48 9.63 -15.21 1.82
CA CYS A 48 9.49 -14.05 0.94
C CYS A 48 9.76 -14.41 -0.52
N THR A 49 9.10 -13.68 -1.42
CA THR A 49 9.33 -13.79 -2.87
C THR A 49 9.59 -12.43 -3.49
N ILE A 50 10.15 -12.44 -4.71
CA ILE A 50 10.40 -11.25 -5.53
C ILE A 50 9.89 -11.49 -6.95
N GLN A 51 9.38 -10.44 -7.58
CA GLN A 51 8.94 -10.46 -8.97
C GLN A 51 9.06 -9.08 -9.63
N VAL A 52 9.01 -9.07 -10.95
CA VAL A 52 8.83 -7.86 -11.75
C VAL A 52 7.33 -7.58 -11.87
N ASP A 53 6.87 -6.45 -11.34
CA ASP A 53 5.56 -5.90 -11.66
C ASP A 53 5.70 -4.67 -12.56
N ASN A 54 5.38 -4.84 -13.83
CA ASN A 54 5.57 -3.85 -14.89
C ASN A 54 7.04 -3.42 -14.97
N VAL A 55 7.44 -2.28 -14.41
CA VAL A 55 8.82 -1.78 -14.34
C VAL A 55 9.41 -1.81 -12.94
N ASN A 56 8.59 -2.12 -11.94
CA ASN A 56 8.91 -2.11 -10.52
C ASN A 56 9.33 -3.49 -10.02
N CYS A 57 9.97 -3.48 -8.86
CA CYS A 57 10.21 -4.64 -8.03
C CYS A 57 9.05 -4.78 -7.05
N GLU A 58 8.39 -5.92 -7.04
CA GLU A 58 7.36 -6.27 -6.06
C GLU A 58 7.84 -7.47 -5.24
N PHE A 59 7.61 -7.40 -3.96
CA PHE A 59 7.84 -8.52 -3.05
C PHE A 59 6.50 -9.05 -2.55
N THR A 60 6.49 -10.32 -2.14
CA THR A 60 5.43 -10.86 -1.29
C THR A 60 6.07 -11.29 0.02
N ILE A 61 5.54 -10.80 1.15
CA ILE A 61 5.99 -11.20 2.46
C ILE A 61 4.98 -12.15 3.14
N PRO A 62 5.42 -13.10 3.96
CA PRO A 62 4.53 -13.98 4.69
C PRO A 62 3.67 -13.20 5.69
N PRO A 63 2.42 -13.65 5.95
CA PRO A 63 1.57 -13.01 6.95
C PRO A 63 2.09 -13.27 8.36
N THR A 64 2.06 -12.25 9.21
CA THR A 64 2.42 -12.32 10.63
C THR A 64 1.44 -11.51 11.49
N ASN A 65 1.44 -11.74 12.80
CA ASN A 65 0.73 -10.93 13.79
C ASN A 65 1.69 -10.12 14.69
N ASN A 66 2.95 -10.03 14.31
CA ASN A 66 4.01 -9.36 15.06
C ASN A 66 4.64 -8.25 14.20
N LEU A 67 4.68 -7.02 14.73
CA LEU A 67 5.21 -5.85 14.02
C LEU A 67 6.71 -5.99 13.71
N ASP A 68 7.52 -6.45 14.68
CA ASP A 68 8.95 -6.55 14.47
C ASP A 68 9.26 -7.56 13.35
N GLU A 69 8.54 -8.69 13.32
CA GLU A 69 8.67 -9.68 12.25
C GLU A 69 8.23 -9.13 10.89
N PHE A 70 7.16 -8.32 10.86
CA PHE A 70 6.68 -7.65 9.64
C PHE A 70 7.74 -6.69 9.08
N LEU A 71 8.35 -5.88 9.95
CA LEU A 71 9.46 -4.98 9.60
C LEU A 71 10.69 -5.76 9.12
N ASP A 72 11.04 -6.83 9.81
CA ASP A 72 12.17 -7.70 9.44
C ASP A 72 11.98 -8.31 8.05
N PHE A 73 10.76 -8.74 7.69
CA PHE A 73 10.47 -9.25 6.34
C PHE A 73 10.66 -8.17 5.27
N ILE A 74 10.15 -6.95 5.49
CA ILE A 74 10.31 -5.85 4.53
C ILE A 74 11.79 -5.49 4.37
N ASN A 75 12.51 -5.32 5.49
CA ASN A 75 13.94 -5.00 5.47
C ASN A 75 14.76 -6.11 4.77
N TYR A 76 14.44 -7.38 5.04
CA TYR A 76 15.04 -8.52 4.36
C TYR A 76 14.83 -8.49 2.86
N CYS A 77 13.61 -8.19 2.42
CA CYS A 77 13.26 -8.06 1.01
C CYS A 77 14.08 -6.94 0.32
N VAL A 78 14.13 -5.76 0.95
CA VAL A 78 14.91 -4.62 0.43
C VAL A 78 16.40 -4.95 0.32
N ASP A 79 17.00 -5.58 1.36
CA ASP A 79 18.39 -6.02 1.33
C ASP A 79 18.66 -7.01 0.20
N LYS A 80 17.79 -8.01 0.02
CA LYS A 80 17.92 -9.00 -1.06
C LYS A 80 17.78 -8.37 -2.44
N GLY A 81 16.78 -7.51 -2.63
CA GLY A 81 16.58 -6.80 -3.90
C GLY A 81 17.76 -5.90 -4.24
N ASN A 82 18.28 -5.15 -3.29
CA ASN A 82 19.45 -4.31 -3.47
C ASN A 82 20.71 -5.12 -3.84
N LYS A 83 20.93 -6.29 -3.21
CA LYS A 83 22.04 -7.18 -3.57
C LYS A 83 21.92 -7.72 -5.00
N MET A 84 20.71 -8.03 -5.46
CA MET A 84 20.49 -8.48 -6.84
C MET A 84 20.75 -7.36 -7.86
N LEU A 85 20.36 -6.13 -7.52
CA LEU A 85 20.45 -4.96 -8.39
C LEU A 85 21.83 -4.29 -8.38
N ASP A 86 22.72 -4.65 -7.44
CA ASP A 86 24.03 -4.02 -7.27
C ASP A 86 24.92 -4.11 -8.53
N SER A 87 24.96 -5.26 -9.20
CA SER A 87 25.69 -5.46 -10.45
C SER A 87 25.20 -4.59 -11.61
N HIS A 88 23.98 -4.06 -11.51
CA HIS A 88 23.36 -3.16 -12.48
C HIS A 88 23.50 -1.68 -12.08
N ASN A 89 24.22 -1.40 -11.00
CA ASN A 89 24.36 -0.05 -10.43
C ASN A 89 23.01 0.59 -10.06
N ILE A 90 22.07 -0.24 -9.57
CA ILE A 90 20.72 0.15 -9.18
C ILE A 90 20.53 -0.13 -7.69
N VAL A 91 19.71 0.70 -7.04
CA VAL A 91 19.20 0.52 -5.69
C VAL A 91 17.67 0.63 -5.73
N LEU A 92 16.99 -0.04 -4.81
CA LEU A 92 15.56 0.11 -4.62
C LEU A 92 15.24 1.46 -3.98
N GLY A 93 14.19 2.10 -4.48
CA GLY A 93 13.67 3.34 -3.95
C GLY A 93 12.16 3.29 -3.76
N THR A 94 11.64 4.15 -2.89
CA THR A 94 10.21 4.28 -2.63
C THR A 94 9.60 5.34 -3.54
N MET A 95 8.42 5.06 -4.08
CA MET A 95 7.61 6.03 -4.81
C MET A 95 6.14 5.63 -4.74
N SER A 96 5.23 6.55 -4.87
CA SER A 96 3.81 6.23 -5.11
C SER A 96 3.45 6.32 -6.58
N SER A 97 3.98 7.32 -7.30
CA SER A 97 4.00 7.35 -8.76
C SER A 97 5.20 8.12 -9.29
N ASN A 98 5.64 7.78 -10.50
CA ASN A 98 6.65 8.57 -11.21
C ASN A 98 6.56 8.36 -12.73
N SER A 99 7.03 9.36 -13.46
CA SER A 99 7.18 9.29 -14.91
C SER A 99 8.56 8.74 -15.27
N TYR A 100 8.59 7.59 -15.92
CA TYR A 100 9.82 6.95 -16.40
C TYR A 100 10.31 7.61 -17.69
N ASP A 101 11.61 7.53 -17.97
CA ASP A 101 12.11 7.84 -19.29
C ASP A 101 11.45 6.90 -20.33
N PRO A 102 11.02 7.41 -21.51
CA PRO A 102 10.39 6.57 -22.53
C PRO A 102 11.15 5.28 -22.88
N ILE A 103 12.49 5.30 -22.81
CA ILE A 103 13.31 4.13 -23.09
C ILE A 103 13.11 3.01 -22.07
N GLU A 104 12.86 3.36 -20.80
CA GLU A 104 12.67 2.39 -19.71
C GLU A 104 11.33 1.62 -19.84
N ILE A 105 10.39 2.16 -20.61
CA ILE A 105 9.07 1.57 -20.82
C ILE A 105 8.89 0.96 -22.22
N GLU A 106 9.93 0.88 -23.04
CA GLU A 106 9.86 0.26 -24.37
C GLU A 106 9.69 -1.26 -24.32
N HIS A 107 10.13 -1.88 -23.21
CA HIS A 107 10.02 -3.32 -23.06
C HIS A 107 8.56 -3.82 -23.13
N PRO A 108 8.28 -4.97 -23.80
CA PRO A 108 6.92 -5.49 -23.94
C PRO A 108 6.17 -5.70 -22.61
N VAL A 109 6.89 -6.07 -21.53
CA VAL A 109 6.32 -6.21 -20.17
C VAL A 109 5.84 -4.85 -19.65
N ALA A 110 6.61 -3.80 -19.82
CA ALA A 110 6.26 -2.46 -19.39
C ALA A 110 5.04 -1.87 -20.10
N LYS A 111 4.70 -2.38 -21.30
CA LYS A 111 3.53 -1.96 -22.09
C LYS A 111 2.25 -2.69 -21.71
N LYS A 112 2.34 -3.74 -20.90
CA LYS A 112 1.16 -4.48 -20.43
C LYS A 112 0.61 -3.80 -19.18
N PHE A 113 -0.44 -3.01 -19.37
CA PHE A 113 -1.26 -2.51 -18.27
C PHE A 113 -2.32 -3.58 -17.96
N GLY A 114 -2.38 -4.01 -16.73
CA GLY A 114 -3.41 -4.95 -16.30
C GLY A 114 -3.06 -5.57 -14.97
N CYS A 115 -3.78 -5.15 -13.95
CA CYS A 115 -3.96 -5.91 -12.71
C CYS A 115 -5.23 -6.72 -12.81
N GLU A 116 -5.36 -7.78 -12.00
CA GLU A 116 -6.67 -8.36 -11.72
C GLU A 116 -7.63 -7.26 -11.24
N PRO A 117 -8.92 -7.34 -11.57
CA PRO A 117 -9.88 -6.33 -11.16
C PRO A 117 -9.85 -6.11 -9.64
N SER A 118 -9.79 -4.84 -9.25
CA SER A 118 -10.04 -4.42 -7.87
C SER A 118 -11.53 -4.09 -7.71
N PHE A 119 -12.02 -4.11 -6.48
CA PHE A 119 -13.35 -3.63 -6.14
C PHE A 119 -13.26 -2.29 -5.43
N ASP A 120 -14.35 -1.53 -5.51
CA ASP A 120 -14.57 -0.27 -4.80
C ASP A 120 -15.65 -0.52 -3.74
N ALA A 121 -15.27 -0.53 -2.47
CA ALA A 121 -16.18 -0.82 -1.37
C ALA A 121 -17.28 0.24 -1.19
N PHE A 122 -16.96 1.51 -1.48
CA PHE A 122 -17.94 2.60 -1.36
C PHE A 122 -19.03 2.51 -2.44
N ASN A 123 -18.62 2.26 -3.70
CA ASN A 123 -19.56 2.13 -4.82
C ASN A 123 -20.09 0.69 -4.98
N GLN A 124 -19.62 -0.27 -4.20
CA GLN A 124 -19.97 -1.68 -4.26
C GLN A 124 -19.90 -2.24 -5.68
N SER A 125 -18.83 -1.91 -6.39
CA SER A 125 -18.66 -2.22 -7.80
C SER A 125 -17.20 -2.51 -8.15
N ILE A 126 -16.93 -2.93 -9.38
CA ILE A 126 -15.57 -3.02 -9.89
C ILE A 126 -14.96 -1.62 -9.90
N ALA A 127 -13.75 -1.49 -9.33
CA ALA A 127 -13.04 -0.24 -9.24
C ALA A 127 -12.70 0.31 -10.65
N ARG A 128 -12.91 1.60 -10.84
CA ARG A 128 -12.55 2.28 -12.07
C ARG A 128 -11.10 2.74 -11.96
N VAL A 129 -10.26 2.25 -12.85
CA VAL A 129 -8.88 2.73 -12.97
C VAL A 129 -8.87 3.93 -13.92
N GLY A 130 -8.36 5.04 -13.45
CA GLY A 130 -8.14 6.23 -14.27
C GLY A 130 -7.15 5.93 -15.41
N LYS A 131 -7.21 6.72 -16.47
CA LYS A 131 -6.20 6.66 -17.53
C LYS A 131 -5.16 7.73 -17.27
N PRO A 132 -3.86 7.37 -17.14
CA PRO A 132 -2.83 8.37 -16.97
C PRO A 132 -2.76 9.27 -18.23
N LYS A 133 -2.64 10.56 -18.00
CA LYS A 133 -2.36 11.52 -19.09
C LYS A 133 -0.96 11.30 -19.67
N ASP A 134 -0.02 10.99 -18.81
CA ASP A 134 1.34 10.62 -19.18
C ASP A 134 1.43 9.09 -19.36
N LYS A 135 1.79 8.67 -20.57
CA LYS A 135 1.98 7.25 -20.91
C LYS A 135 3.19 6.62 -20.20
N CYS A 136 4.11 7.43 -19.73
CA CYS A 136 5.31 7.02 -19.00
C CYS A 136 5.09 6.89 -17.50
N LEU A 137 3.95 7.35 -16.99
CA LEU A 137 3.62 7.28 -15.56
C LEU A 137 3.43 5.83 -15.13
N ARG A 138 4.09 5.46 -14.02
CA ARG A 138 3.91 4.18 -13.32
C ARG A 138 3.71 4.46 -11.84
N SER A 139 2.98 3.57 -11.18
CA SER A 139 2.72 3.67 -9.75
C SER A 139 3.27 2.45 -9.02
N ALA A 140 3.58 2.63 -7.75
CA ALA A 140 3.97 1.58 -6.82
C ALA A 140 3.09 1.63 -5.57
N GLY A 141 2.74 0.49 -5.04
CA GLY A 141 1.82 0.33 -3.91
C GLY A 141 2.50 -0.19 -2.66
N PHE A 142 1.80 0.04 -1.55
CA PHE A 142 2.03 -0.63 -0.27
C PHE A 142 0.69 -1.24 0.17
N HIS A 143 0.35 -2.40 -0.40
CA HIS A 143 -0.92 -3.05 -0.09
C HIS A 143 -0.79 -3.82 1.22
N LEU A 144 -1.81 -3.71 2.06
CA LEU A 144 -1.89 -4.43 3.33
C LEU A 144 -2.97 -5.51 3.23
N HIS A 145 -2.58 -6.74 3.54
CA HIS A 145 -3.44 -7.92 3.50
C HIS A 145 -3.82 -8.32 4.90
N VAL A 146 -5.11 -8.38 5.20
CA VAL A 146 -5.62 -8.87 6.48
C VAL A 146 -6.21 -10.26 6.28
N GLY A 147 -5.53 -11.26 6.85
CA GLY A 147 -5.95 -12.66 6.84
C GLY A 147 -6.64 -13.03 8.16
N PHE A 148 -7.81 -13.66 8.10
CA PHE A 148 -8.56 -14.12 9.27
C PHE A 148 -9.49 -15.28 8.90
N LYS A 149 -10.03 -15.98 9.91
CA LYS A 149 -10.97 -17.09 9.72
C LYS A 149 -12.39 -16.69 10.11
N ASP A 150 -13.36 -17.44 9.58
CA ASP A 150 -14.74 -17.33 10.04
C ASP A 150 -14.82 -17.52 11.57
N ASN A 151 -15.68 -16.77 12.21
CA ASN A 151 -16.04 -16.98 13.61
C ASN A 151 -17.06 -18.11 13.72
N ASP A 152 -17.02 -18.90 14.81
CA ASP A 152 -17.85 -20.09 15.03
C ASP A 152 -19.38 -19.89 14.87
N SER A 153 -19.85 -18.65 14.67
CA SER A 153 -21.27 -18.33 14.66
C SER A 153 -21.75 -17.36 13.59
N LEU A 154 -20.84 -16.77 12.78
CA LEU A 154 -21.21 -15.75 11.78
C LEU A 154 -20.34 -15.90 10.53
N GLU A 155 -20.98 -16.00 9.37
CA GLU A 155 -20.30 -15.94 8.08
C GLU A 155 -20.00 -14.48 7.70
N LEU A 156 -18.83 -14.25 7.12
CA LEU A 156 -18.44 -12.95 6.59
C LEU A 156 -19.33 -12.56 5.41
N SER A 157 -20.03 -11.45 5.53
CA SER A 157 -20.85 -10.90 4.45
C SER A 157 -20.08 -9.91 3.57
N SER A 158 -20.58 -9.63 2.37
CA SER A 158 -20.03 -8.57 1.53
C SER A 158 -20.10 -7.18 2.19
N GLU A 159 -21.16 -6.94 2.97
CA GLU A 159 -21.31 -5.69 3.73
C GLU A 159 -20.23 -5.54 4.80
N ASP A 160 -19.88 -6.62 5.50
CA ASP A 160 -18.77 -6.61 6.47
C ASP A 160 -17.45 -6.27 5.80
N ILE A 161 -17.18 -6.85 4.61
CA ILE A 161 -15.96 -6.55 3.83
C ILE A 161 -15.94 -5.06 3.45
N PHE A 162 -17.05 -4.53 2.91
CA PHE A 162 -17.11 -3.13 2.51
C PHE A 162 -16.91 -2.21 3.70
N ASN A 163 -17.60 -2.45 4.80
CA ASN A 163 -17.47 -1.66 6.03
C ASN A 163 -16.04 -1.68 6.59
N PHE A 164 -15.37 -2.83 6.58
CA PHE A 164 -13.99 -2.91 7.00
C PHE A 164 -13.06 -2.09 6.09
N VAL A 165 -13.23 -2.16 4.77
CA VAL A 165 -12.44 -1.36 3.82
C VAL A 165 -12.67 0.14 4.02
N LEU A 166 -13.90 0.57 4.32
CA LEU A 166 -14.20 1.97 4.64
C LEU A 166 -13.56 2.41 5.97
N CYS A 167 -13.46 1.51 6.96
CA CYS A 167 -12.64 1.77 8.15
C CYS A 167 -11.15 1.93 7.81
N CYS A 168 -10.63 1.18 6.84
CA CYS A 168 -9.27 1.39 6.34
C CYS A 168 -9.12 2.75 5.63
N ASP A 169 -10.11 3.23 4.90
CA ASP A 169 -10.06 4.60 4.34
C ASP A 169 -9.96 5.65 5.46
N LEU A 170 -10.70 5.48 6.55
CA LEU A 170 -10.67 6.39 7.69
C LEU A 170 -9.30 6.38 8.40
N PHE A 171 -8.80 5.20 8.76
CA PHE A 171 -7.60 5.08 9.61
C PHE A 171 -6.28 5.00 8.85
N LEU A 172 -6.28 4.64 7.57
CA LEU A 172 -5.10 4.54 6.72
C LEU A 172 -5.13 5.54 5.57
N GLY A 173 -6.20 5.53 4.79
CA GLY A 173 -6.33 6.38 3.61
C GLY A 173 -6.29 7.87 3.95
N LEU A 174 -7.09 8.30 4.91
CA LEU A 174 -7.17 9.70 5.33
C LEU A 174 -5.83 10.22 5.89
N PRO A 175 -5.19 9.58 6.88
CA PRO A 175 -3.90 10.08 7.36
C PRO A 175 -2.77 9.96 6.32
N SER A 176 -2.87 9.04 5.36
CA SER A 176 -1.83 8.89 4.32
C SER A 176 -1.61 10.16 3.50
N ILE A 177 -2.64 11.03 3.33
CA ILE A 177 -2.49 12.28 2.56
C ILE A 177 -1.52 13.28 3.22
N PHE A 178 -1.27 13.13 4.53
CA PHE A 178 -0.33 13.99 5.25
C PHE A 178 1.12 13.52 5.08
N ILE A 179 1.31 12.23 4.83
CA ILE A 179 2.61 11.58 4.66
C ILE A 179 2.97 11.52 3.17
N ASP A 180 2.07 10.97 2.35
CA ASP A 180 2.27 10.82 0.91
C ASP A 180 1.58 11.95 0.14
N LYS A 181 2.38 12.81 -0.51
CA LYS A 181 1.87 13.95 -1.29
C LYS A 181 1.45 13.57 -2.72
N ASP A 182 1.68 12.33 -3.14
CA ASP A 182 1.39 11.88 -4.48
C ASP A 182 -0.12 11.82 -4.71
N LYS A 183 -0.58 12.57 -5.73
CA LYS A 183 -2.00 12.60 -6.15
C LYS A 183 -2.26 11.72 -7.35
N ASP A 184 -1.23 11.44 -8.16
CA ASP A 184 -1.41 10.73 -9.42
C ASP A 184 -1.77 9.26 -9.16
N ARG A 185 -1.13 8.61 -8.18
CA ARG A 185 -1.50 7.25 -7.77
C ARG A 185 -2.97 7.17 -7.33
N ARG A 186 -3.46 8.15 -6.55
CA ARG A 186 -4.86 8.14 -6.06
C ARG A 186 -5.88 8.25 -7.19
N SER A 187 -5.52 8.88 -8.30
CA SER A 187 -6.37 8.95 -9.49
C SER A 187 -6.31 7.70 -10.39
N LEU A 188 -5.38 6.77 -10.11
CA LEU A 188 -5.13 5.56 -10.89
C LEU A 188 -5.51 4.31 -10.08
N TYR A 189 -4.51 3.67 -9.47
CA TYR A 189 -4.66 2.38 -8.78
C TYR A 189 -4.86 2.51 -7.27
N GLY A 190 -4.52 3.65 -6.69
CA GLY A 190 -4.59 3.93 -5.26
C GLY A 190 -5.82 4.75 -4.84
N SER A 191 -6.91 4.70 -5.58
CA SER A 191 -8.17 5.37 -5.19
C SER A 191 -8.66 4.82 -3.86
N PRO A 192 -9.27 5.67 -3.00
CA PRO A 192 -9.85 5.20 -1.76
C PRO A 192 -10.90 4.12 -2.00
N SER A 193 -11.11 3.28 -1.02
CA SER A 193 -12.02 2.13 -1.02
C SER A 193 -11.63 0.99 -1.97
N ASN A 194 -10.45 1.07 -2.62
CA ASN A 194 -9.98 -0.01 -3.49
C ASN A 194 -9.46 -1.19 -2.69
N PHE A 195 -9.97 -2.36 -3.01
CA PHE A 195 -9.59 -3.61 -2.34
C PHE A 195 -9.68 -4.81 -3.27
N ARG A 196 -9.09 -5.91 -2.85
CA ARG A 196 -9.34 -7.26 -3.34
C ARG A 196 -9.76 -8.15 -2.18
N TYR A 197 -10.52 -9.16 -2.50
CA TYR A 197 -10.91 -10.19 -1.56
C TYR A 197 -10.69 -11.56 -2.19
N LYS A 198 -10.10 -12.47 -1.41
CA LYS A 198 -10.02 -13.89 -1.75
C LYS A 198 -10.22 -14.75 -0.51
N LYS A 199 -10.71 -15.97 -0.71
CA LYS A 199 -10.76 -17.00 0.31
C LYS A 199 -9.85 -18.15 -0.09
N VAL A 200 -8.91 -18.51 0.78
CA VAL A 200 -7.96 -19.60 0.55
C VAL A 200 -8.15 -20.62 1.70
N GLY A 201 -8.73 -21.77 1.35
CA GLY A 201 -9.19 -22.72 2.37
C GLY A 201 -10.25 -22.10 3.29
N ASP A 202 -9.95 -22.01 4.57
CA ASP A 202 -10.79 -21.39 5.61
C ASP A 202 -10.36 -19.95 5.98
N VAL A 203 -9.37 -19.40 5.25
CA VAL A 203 -8.84 -18.04 5.50
C VAL A 203 -9.42 -17.06 4.51
N HIS A 204 -10.07 -16.01 5.01
CA HIS A 204 -10.44 -14.81 4.27
C HIS A 204 -9.24 -13.88 4.21
N ILE A 205 -8.99 -13.27 3.06
CA ILE A 205 -7.93 -12.30 2.85
C ILE A 205 -8.53 -11.07 2.20
N ILE A 206 -8.46 -9.94 2.89
CA ILE A 206 -8.84 -8.62 2.37
C ILE A 206 -7.56 -7.82 2.15
N GLU A 207 -7.31 -7.42 0.92
CA GLU A 207 -6.17 -6.61 0.49
C GLU A 207 -6.64 -5.16 0.32
N TYR A 208 -6.19 -4.26 1.21
CA TYR A 208 -6.41 -2.82 1.09
C TYR A 208 -5.35 -2.20 0.17
N ARG A 209 -5.78 -1.49 -0.89
CA ARG A 209 -4.90 -1.13 -2.03
C ARG A 209 -4.64 0.37 -2.20
N SER A 210 -5.20 1.22 -1.35
CA SER A 210 -5.13 2.67 -1.54
C SER A 210 -3.76 3.27 -1.20
N LEU A 211 -2.96 2.59 -0.38
CA LEU A 211 -1.67 3.12 0.08
C LEU A 211 -0.61 3.11 -1.02
N GLY A 212 0.17 4.19 -1.09
CA GLY A 212 1.29 4.35 -2.02
C GLY A 212 2.62 3.89 -1.45
N GLY A 213 3.56 3.54 -2.34
CA GLY A 213 4.90 3.07 -1.99
C GLY A 213 5.75 4.09 -1.20
N ASN A 214 5.41 5.38 -1.23
CA ASN A 214 6.08 6.38 -0.38
C ASN A 214 5.95 6.09 1.13
N LEU A 215 4.94 5.30 1.54
CA LEU A 215 4.78 4.89 2.94
C LEU A 215 5.78 3.81 3.37
N LEU A 216 6.53 3.24 2.43
CA LEU A 216 7.65 2.31 2.68
C LEU A 216 8.98 3.01 2.98
N TYR A 217 8.99 4.34 3.09
CA TYR A 217 10.22 5.15 3.21
C TYR A 217 11.07 4.77 4.43
N ASN A 218 10.46 4.46 5.56
CA ASN A 218 11.17 4.04 6.76
C ASN A 218 10.28 3.19 7.70
N ASN A 219 10.90 2.57 8.68
CA ASN A 219 10.20 1.74 9.65
C ASN A 219 9.14 2.50 10.47
N ILE A 220 9.29 3.81 10.68
CA ILE A 220 8.32 4.63 11.42
C ILE A 220 7.00 4.73 10.65
N THR A 221 7.08 4.99 9.34
CA THR A 221 5.87 5.06 8.49
C THR A 221 5.22 3.69 8.31
N ILE A 222 6.01 2.63 8.20
CA ILE A 222 5.51 1.26 8.10
C ILE A 222 4.82 0.85 9.41
N SER A 223 5.46 1.08 10.56
CA SER A 223 4.86 0.84 11.89
C SER A 223 3.59 1.63 12.10
N TYR A 224 3.58 2.89 11.67
CA TYR A 224 2.38 3.72 11.71
C TYR A 224 1.23 3.10 10.91
N CYS A 225 1.48 2.61 9.70
CA CYS A 225 0.45 1.94 8.90
C CYS A 225 -0.05 0.65 9.57
N TRP A 226 0.85 -0.11 10.20
CA TRP A 226 0.49 -1.28 10.99
C TRP A 226 -0.45 -0.92 12.15
N ASP A 227 -0.10 0.09 12.94
CA ASP A 227 -0.91 0.54 14.08
C ASP A 227 -2.28 1.08 13.64
N GLN A 228 -2.31 1.85 12.55
CA GLN A 228 -3.56 2.37 12.00
C GLN A 228 -4.46 1.26 11.44
N LEU A 229 -3.88 0.19 10.87
CA LEU A 229 -4.65 -0.97 10.45
C LEU A 229 -5.30 -1.68 11.64
N HIS A 230 -4.59 -1.80 12.76
CA HIS A 230 -5.17 -2.36 14.00
C HIS A 230 -6.31 -1.48 14.54
N LYS A 231 -6.15 -0.15 14.51
CA LYS A 231 -7.23 0.78 14.87
C LYS A 231 -8.45 0.65 13.94
N ALA A 232 -8.23 0.43 12.64
CA ALA A 232 -9.32 0.16 11.69
C ALA A 232 -10.07 -1.14 12.04
N ILE A 233 -9.34 -2.20 12.41
CA ILE A 233 -9.93 -3.48 12.86
C ILE A 233 -10.71 -3.29 14.16
N GLU A 234 -10.15 -2.60 15.15
CA GLU A 234 -10.80 -2.31 16.43
C GLU A 234 -12.08 -1.49 16.22
N TYR A 235 -12.03 -0.45 15.37
CA TYR A 235 -13.18 0.38 15.04
C TYR A 235 -14.27 -0.42 14.32
N PHE A 236 -13.92 -1.24 13.35
CA PHE A 236 -14.85 -2.16 12.69
C PHE A 236 -15.49 -3.12 13.71
N ASN A 237 -14.70 -3.71 14.58
CA ASN A 237 -15.15 -4.65 15.61
C ASN A 237 -16.06 -4.01 16.68
N SER A 238 -15.93 -2.71 16.92
CA SER A 238 -16.81 -1.98 17.84
C SER A 238 -18.27 -2.00 17.36
N GLY A 239 -18.45 -2.06 16.04
CA GLY A 239 -19.77 -2.03 15.41
C GLY A 239 -20.46 -0.67 15.45
N ASP A 240 -19.85 0.35 15.99
CA ASP A 240 -20.35 1.72 16.00
C ASP A 240 -19.86 2.50 14.77
N LEU A 241 -20.39 2.12 13.61
CA LEU A 241 -19.97 2.69 12.31
C LEU A 241 -20.81 3.91 11.88
N TYR A 242 -21.84 4.28 12.66
CA TYR A 242 -22.82 5.28 12.26
C TYR A 242 -22.21 6.66 11.90
N GLU A 243 -21.24 7.13 12.69
CA GLU A 243 -20.60 8.42 12.40
C GLU A 243 -19.72 8.33 11.14
N MET A 244 -18.99 7.22 10.96
CA MET A 244 -18.21 6.99 9.75
C MET A 244 -19.12 6.92 8.51
N GLU A 245 -20.26 6.23 8.58
CA GLU A 245 -21.20 6.13 7.45
C GLU A 245 -21.71 7.48 6.98
N LYS A 246 -21.86 8.45 7.87
CA LYS A 246 -22.23 9.83 7.52
C LYS A 246 -21.08 10.57 6.81
N ASP A 247 -19.87 10.34 7.26
CA ASP A 247 -18.70 11.11 6.87
C ASP A 247 -17.95 10.52 5.68
N ILE A 248 -18.12 9.22 5.41
CA ILE A 248 -17.25 8.47 4.49
C ILE A 248 -17.21 9.04 3.08
N LYS A 249 -18.31 9.63 2.62
CA LYS A 249 -18.36 10.27 1.30
C LYS A 249 -17.40 11.47 1.24
N GLU A 250 -17.36 12.28 2.30
CA GLU A 250 -16.47 13.44 2.34
C GLU A 250 -15.03 13.00 2.62
N ILE A 251 -14.82 12.04 3.52
CA ILE A 251 -13.49 11.44 3.77
C ILE A 251 -12.89 10.93 2.47
N ARG A 252 -13.65 10.19 1.68
CA ARG A 252 -13.22 9.71 0.39
C ARG A 252 -12.81 10.84 -0.55
N ASN A 253 -13.64 11.89 -0.67
CA ASN A 253 -13.33 13.06 -1.48
C ASN A 253 -12.04 13.77 -1.01
N ILE A 254 -11.83 13.85 0.30
CA ILE A 254 -10.61 14.40 0.91
C ILE A 254 -9.37 13.59 0.51
N ILE A 255 -9.46 12.26 0.55
CA ILE A 255 -8.37 11.37 0.13
C ILE A 255 -8.07 11.57 -1.36
N GLU A 256 -9.09 11.53 -2.21
CA GLU A 256 -8.95 11.69 -3.67
C GLU A 256 -8.30 13.03 -4.04
N THR A 257 -8.74 14.12 -3.40
CA THR A 257 -8.24 15.47 -3.67
C THR A 257 -6.99 15.84 -2.88
N SER A 258 -6.62 15.04 -1.88
CA SER A 258 -5.57 15.36 -0.90
C SER A 258 -5.79 16.71 -0.21
N ASP A 259 -7.04 16.99 0.17
CA ASP A 259 -7.44 18.21 0.88
C ASP A 259 -7.02 18.11 2.36
N LYS A 260 -5.81 18.57 2.67
CA LYS A 260 -5.25 18.48 4.03
C LYS A 260 -5.98 19.33 5.04
N GLU A 261 -6.52 20.48 4.65
CA GLU A 261 -7.23 21.37 5.56
C GLU A 261 -8.50 20.70 6.09
N LYS A 262 -9.33 20.17 5.21
CA LYS A 262 -10.48 19.37 5.61
C LYS A 262 -10.07 18.06 6.27
N GLY A 263 -9.04 17.40 5.75
CA GLY A 263 -8.52 16.16 6.33
C GLY A 263 -8.16 16.30 7.79
N PHE A 264 -7.58 17.43 8.19
CA PHE A 264 -7.22 17.70 9.58
C PHE A 264 -8.43 17.72 10.52
N GLN A 265 -9.56 18.25 10.07
CA GLN A 265 -10.81 18.28 10.87
C GLN A 265 -11.31 16.88 11.17
N TYR A 266 -11.20 15.93 10.21
CA TYR A 266 -11.60 14.55 10.42
C TYR A 266 -10.56 13.76 11.23
N ILE A 267 -9.26 14.03 11.08
CA ILE A 267 -8.20 13.50 11.92
C ILE A 267 -8.50 13.83 13.40
N GLU A 268 -8.83 15.10 13.70
CA GLU A 268 -9.20 15.53 15.05
C GLU A 268 -10.52 14.89 15.51
N LYS A 269 -11.55 14.88 14.65
CA LYS A 269 -12.87 14.29 14.96
C LYS A 269 -12.77 12.84 15.41
N TYR A 270 -11.93 12.04 14.72
CA TYR A 270 -11.76 10.62 14.98
C TYR A 270 -10.59 10.28 15.90
N GLY A 271 -9.91 11.29 16.44
CA GLY A 271 -8.79 11.10 17.36
C GLY A 271 -7.62 10.35 16.73
N ILE A 272 -7.39 10.53 15.42
CA ILE A 272 -6.29 9.88 14.70
C ILE A 272 -5.02 10.67 14.97
N GLU A 273 -4.02 10.02 15.54
CA GLU A 273 -2.71 10.61 15.74
C GLU A 273 -1.89 10.46 14.46
N LEU A 274 -1.32 11.57 13.98
CA LEU A 274 -0.35 11.52 12.89
C LEU A 274 1.03 11.09 13.43
N PRO A 275 1.86 10.42 12.64
CA PRO A 275 3.18 9.99 13.10
C PRO A 275 4.02 11.21 13.50
N ASN A 276 4.69 11.11 14.65
CA ASN A 276 5.62 12.12 15.13
C ASN A 276 6.91 12.07 14.30
N PHE A 277 6.88 12.66 13.12
CA PHE A 277 8.12 13.06 12.49
C PHE A 277 8.61 14.32 13.21
N THR A 278 9.80 14.31 13.78
CA THR A 278 10.50 15.48 14.30
C THR A 278 10.94 16.40 13.16
N VAL A 279 10.06 16.63 12.20
CA VAL A 279 10.28 17.53 11.07
C VAL A 279 9.30 18.69 11.23
N ASP A 280 9.85 19.90 11.21
CA ASP A 280 9.17 21.19 11.24
C ASP A 280 7.80 21.11 10.53
N LYS A 281 6.74 21.55 11.17
CA LYS A 281 5.34 21.49 10.69
C LYS A 281 5.13 22.07 9.28
N ASN A 282 6.15 22.74 8.73
CA ASN A 282 6.19 23.31 7.39
C ASN A 282 7.02 22.48 6.37
N GLN A 283 7.67 21.39 6.78
CA GLN A 283 8.56 20.59 5.95
C GLN A 283 8.18 19.11 5.89
N PHE A 284 6.91 18.78 5.68
CA PHE A 284 6.55 17.49 5.10
C PHE A 284 6.84 17.53 3.59
N VAL A 285 8.10 17.65 3.24
CA VAL A 285 8.59 17.51 1.87
C VAL A 285 9.49 16.28 1.87
N PHE A 286 8.97 15.16 1.41
CA PHE A 286 9.85 14.17 0.80
C PHE A 286 10.42 14.87 -0.45
N ASP A 287 11.61 15.44 -0.35
CA ASP A 287 12.35 15.88 -1.50
C ASP A 287 12.70 14.62 -2.34
N LYS A 288 12.67 14.74 -3.66
CA LYS A 288 13.04 13.64 -4.56
C LYS A 288 14.47 13.12 -4.34
N SER A 289 15.29 13.86 -3.56
CA SER A 289 16.63 13.45 -3.11
C SER A 289 16.65 12.41 -1.98
N ASP A 290 15.53 12.20 -1.27
CA ASP A 290 15.45 11.31 -0.10
C ASP A 290 14.94 9.88 -0.43
N ILE A 291 14.94 9.51 -1.71
CA ILE A 291 14.30 8.29 -2.22
C ILE A 291 15.20 7.03 -2.11
N TYR A 292 16.12 6.97 -1.18
CA TYR A 292 16.99 5.79 -1.04
C TYR A 292 16.48 4.84 0.05
N ALA A 293 16.03 3.65 -0.34
CA ALA A 293 15.67 2.58 0.59
C ALA A 293 16.85 2.07 1.46
N SER A 294 18.08 2.51 1.16
CA SER A 294 19.29 2.15 1.91
C SER A 294 19.31 2.67 3.36
N GLU A 295 18.43 3.62 3.73
CA GLU A 295 18.30 4.10 5.10
C GLU A 295 17.32 3.28 5.96
N LEU A 296 16.63 2.29 5.37
CA LEU A 296 15.81 1.33 6.12
C LEU A 296 16.63 0.39 7.03
N CYS A 297 17.94 0.40 6.93
CA CYS A 297 18.84 -0.53 7.62
C CYS A 297 19.51 0.03 8.90
N TYR A 298 18.91 1.03 9.59
CA TYR A 298 19.44 1.51 10.87
C TYR A 298 18.36 1.67 11.94
#